data_e961c7a9c671d6252e61f541a4025cae
#
_entry.id   e961c7a9c671d6252e61f541a4025cae
#
_cell.length_a   1.000
_cell.length_b   1.000
_cell.length_c   1.000
_cell.angle_alpha   90.00
_cell.angle_beta   90.00
_cell.angle_gamma   90.00
#
_symmetry.space_group_name_H-M   'P 1'
#
loop_
_entity.id
_entity.type
_entity.pdbx_description
1 polymer ?
#
loop_
_entity_poly.entity_id
_entity_poly.type
_entity_poly.pdbx_seq_one_letter_code
_entity_poly.pdbx_strand_id
1 'polypeptide(L)'
;MAYKSTPTFSYDATLVWAAACAAQRINGEYFKGTKWPDAPVGSKISNRDLIENILGNDANTIAVVTDEDREQADLVRRFYKALTFKLITGNKLSDFDNTALALSNVDTITTKYELAVIASLPSCYARGNARNTIENRVKFAAGGYIGQYGDKVKLEVEVLRSFFSQQWATNYVTAITADDQAIFFSFKNDPPAVGSKVTIAGTIKSHRDNQTQLNRVKVL
;
A
#
# COMPACT_ATOMS: atom_id res chain seq x y z
N MET A 1 7.56 19.37 30.60
CA MET A 1 6.40 18.71 31.23
C MET A 1 5.45 18.28 30.13
N ALA A 2 5.32 16.97 29.89
CA ALA A 2 4.37 16.46 28.89
C ALA A 2 2.95 16.56 29.50
N TYR A 3 2.08 17.31 28.88
CA TYR A 3 0.66 17.31 29.19
C TYR A 3 0.11 15.90 28.93
N LYS A 4 -0.14 15.13 29.96
CA LYS A 4 -0.95 13.92 29.86
C LYS A 4 -2.38 14.40 29.60
N SER A 5 -2.82 14.38 28.35
CA SER A 5 -4.23 14.58 28.02
C SER A 5 -5.05 13.51 28.74
N THR A 6 -6.02 13.90 29.54
CA THR A 6 -6.99 12.99 30.14
C THR A 6 -7.66 12.21 28.98
N PRO A 7 -7.73 10.87 29.02
CA PRO A 7 -8.39 10.11 27.96
C PRO A 7 -9.84 10.55 27.87
N THR A 8 -10.28 10.94 26.69
CA THR A 8 -11.66 11.38 26.42
C THR A 8 -12.58 10.22 26.14
N PHE A 9 -12.03 9.04 25.84
CA PHE A 9 -12.74 7.79 25.57
C PHE A 9 -11.80 6.59 25.84
N SER A 10 -12.38 5.40 25.90
CA SER A 10 -11.64 4.13 25.98
C SER A 10 -12.35 3.09 25.14
N TYR A 11 -11.72 2.66 24.07
CA TYR A 11 -12.25 1.63 23.17
C TYR A 11 -11.38 0.38 23.21
N ASP A 12 -12.00 -0.79 23.10
CA ASP A 12 -11.28 -2.06 22.89
C ASP A 12 -10.46 -1.98 21.59
N ALA A 13 -9.17 -2.28 21.68
CA ALA A 13 -8.27 -2.16 20.55
C ALA A 13 -8.66 -3.10 19.41
N THR A 14 -9.14 -4.33 19.71
CA THR A 14 -9.54 -5.29 18.68
C THR A 14 -10.71 -4.75 17.85
N LEU A 15 -11.67 -4.10 18.51
CA LEU A 15 -12.78 -3.47 17.82
C LEU A 15 -12.34 -2.28 16.98
N VAL A 16 -11.40 -1.45 17.48
CA VAL A 16 -10.85 -0.30 16.73
C VAL A 16 -10.12 -0.77 15.47
N TRP A 17 -9.32 -1.82 15.57
CA TRP A 17 -8.61 -2.38 14.40
C TRP A 17 -9.58 -2.95 13.36
N ALA A 18 -10.64 -3.65 13.80
CA ALA A 18 -11.67 -4.15 12.92
C ALA A 18 -12.45 -3.00 12.24
N ALA A 19 -12.81 -1.96 12.99
CA ALA A 19 -13.44 -0.76 12.45
C ALA A 19 -12.55 -0.03 11.44
N ALA A 20 -11.22 -0.03 11.64
CA ALA A 20 -10.28 0.54 10.68
C ALA A 20 -10.23 -0.25 9.36
N CYS A 21 -10.34 -1.57 9.41
CA CYS A 21 -10.45 -2.41 8.21
C CYS A 21 -11.79 -2.19 7.50
N ALA A 22 -12.89 -2.08 8.23
CA ALA A 22 -14.20 -1.72 7.68
C ALA A 22 -14.16 -0.34 6.97
N ALA A 23 -13.56 0.66 7.61
CA ALA A 23 -13.38 1.99 7.02
C ALA A 23 -12.52 1.95 5.74
N GLN A 24 -11.47 1.13 5.72
CA GLN A 24 -10.64 0.90 4.53
C GLN A 24 -11.44 0.22 3.41
N ARG A 25 -12.25 -0.79 3.72
CA ARG A 25 -13.11 -1.49 2.76
C ARG A 25 -14.13 -0.54 2.14
N ILE A 26 -14.79 0.28 2.95
CA ILE A 26 -15.80 1.25 2.51
C ILE A 26 -15.18 2.33 1.62
N ASN A 27 -14.06 2.89 2.01
CA ASN A 27 -13.41 3.96 1.27
C ASN A 27 -12.52 3.46 0.11
N GLY A 28 -12.14 2.18 0.08
CA GLY A 28 -11.18 1.60 -0.87
C GLY A 28 -9.73 1.99 -0.60
N GLU A 29 -9.50 3.09 0.13
CA GLU A 29 -8.19 3.64 0.45
C GLU A 29 -8.23 4.42 1.77
N TYR A 30 -7.06 4.85 2.27
CA TYR A 30 -7.02 5.79 3.39
C TYR A 30 -7.41 7.19 2.92
N PHE A 31 -8.52 7.69 3.43
CA PHE A 31 -9.01 9.04 3.20
C PHE A 31 -8.98 9.83 4.50
N LYS A 32 -8.14 10.87 4.54
CA LYS A 32 -7.95 11.71 5.73
C LYS A 32 -9.13 12.67 5.99
N GLY A 33 -9.96 12.88 4.99
CA GLY A 33 -11.03 13.88 4.99
C GLY A 33 -10.58 15.25 4.49
N THR A 34 -11.55 16.03 4.04
CA THR A 34 -11.36 17.45 3.71
C THR A 34 -11.78 18.28 4.90
N LYS A 35 -10.96 19.27 5.28
CA LYS A 35 -11.29 20.24 6.33
C LYS A 35 -12.25 21.34 5.83
N TRP A 36 -13.08 21.05 4.84
CA TRP A 36 -14.01 22.05 4.29
C TRP A 36 -15.32 21.99 5.07
N PRO A 37 -15.72 23.10 5.75
CA PRO A 37 -16.97 23.15 6.51
C PRO A 37 -18.22 22.89 5.63
N ASP A 38 -18.12 23.18 4.33
CA ASP A 38 -19.21 23.11 3.36
C ASP A 38 -19.06 21.93 2.38
N ALA A 39 -18.53 20.78 2.85
CA ALA A 39 -18.44 19.60 1.99
C ALA A 39 -19.84 19.22 1.45
N PRO A 40 -20.00 18.99 0.14
CA PRO A 40 -21.30 18.62 -0.43
C PRO A 40 -21.91 17.39 0.25
N VAL A 41 -23.23 17.35 0.36
CA VAL A 41 -23.96 16.18 0.85
C VAL A 41 -23.56 14.96 0.02
N GLY A 42 -23.12 13.87 0.69
CA GLY A 42 -22.58 12.68 0.03
C GLY A 42 -21.06 12.68 -0.14
N SER A 43 -20.34 13.66 0.39
CA SER A 43 -18.87 13.65 0.44
C SER A 43 -18.37 12.45 1.21
N LYS A 44 -17.24 11.90 0.74
CA LYS A 44 -16.55 10.75 1.38
C LYS A 44 -16.14 11.10 2.81
N ILE A 45 -16.56 10.29 3.77
CA ILE A 45 -16.23 10.46 5.19
C ILE A 45 -14.82 9.95 5.45
N SER A 46 -14.03 10.63 6.30
CA SER A 46 -12.68 10.19 6.61
C SER A 46 -12.68 8.80 7.28
N ASN A 47 -11.60 8.03 7.09
CA ASN A 47 -11.50 6.72 7.74
C ASN A 47 -11.59 6.85 9.27
N ARG A 48 -11.02 7.92 9.85
CA ARG A 48 -11.11 8.16 11.29
C ARG A 48 -12.56 8.41 11.73
N ASP A 49 -13.28 9.28 11.02
CA ASP A 49 -14.66 9.62 11.38
C ASP A 49 -15.60 8.40 11.17
N LEU A 50 -15.33 7.55 10.14
CA LEU A 50 -16.03 6.28 9.98
C LEU A 50 -15.79 5.34 11.18
N ILE A 51 -14.57 5.27 11.70
CA ILE A 51 -14.26 4.48 12.89
C ILE A 51 -15.02 5.05 14.09
N GLU A 52 -14.97 6.37 14.33
CA GLU A 52 -15.69 7.01 15.43
C GLU A 52 -17.21 6.72 15.35
N ASN A 53 -17.81 6.76 14.15
CA ASN A 53 -19.22 6.44 13.93
C ASN A 53 -19.54 4.96 14.23
N ILE A 54 -18.68 4.02 13.76
CA ILE A 54 -18.84 2.60 14.04
C ILE A 54 -18.76 2.33 15.55
N LEU A 55 -17.78 2.92 16.24
CA LEU A 55 -17.57 2.73 17.67
C LEU A 55 -18.64 3.41 18.52
N GLY A 56 -19.15 4.56 18.07
CA GLY A 56 -20.22 5.31 18.71
C GLY A 56 -21.61 4.70 18.52
N ASN A 57 -21.71 3.64 17.73
CA ASN A 57 -22.99 2.98 17.38
C ASN A 57 -24.02 3.99 16.85
N ASP A 58 -23.56 4.93 16.00
CA ASP A 58 -24.43 5.95 15.40
C ASP A 58 -25.46 5.25 14.50
N ALA A 59 -26.74 5.44 14.85
CA ALA A 59 -27.86 4.83 14.12
C ALA A 59 -27.94 5.21 12.64
N ASN A 60 -27.27 6.28 12.23
CA ASN A 60 -27.15 6.72 10.84
C ASN A 60 -25.95 6.10 10.11
N THR A 61 -25.13 5.30 10.79
CA THR A 61 -23.94 4.69 10.20
C THR A 61 -24.34 3.41 9.47
N ILE A 62 -24.20 3.39 8.15
CA ILE A 62 -24.36 2.19 7.29
C ILE A 62 -23.16 1.25 7.46
N ALA A 63 -22.10 1.70 8.11
CA ALA A 63 -20.83 1.00 8.27
C ALA A 63 -20.91 -0.04 9.40
N VAL A 64 -20.95 -1.32 9.04
CA VAL A 64 -20.93 -2.44 9.97
C VAL A 64 -19.60 -3.18 9.82
N VAL A 65 -19.00 -3.57 10.94
CA VAL A 65 -17.84 -4.46 10.97
C VAL A 65 -18.28 -5.89 10.63
N THR A 66 -17.68 -6.46 9.58
CA THR A 66 -17.91 -7.85 9.19
C THR A 66 -16.87 -8.79 9.81
N ASP A 67 -17.07 -10.11 9.67
CA ASP A 67 -16.09 -11.09 10.13
C ASP A 67 -14.80 -11.02 9.30
N GLU A 68 -14.89 -10.73 8.01
CA GLU A 68 -13.74 -10.49 7.13
C GLU A 68 -12.92 -9.28 7.59
N ASP A 69 -13.58 -8.21 8.07
CA ASP A 69 -12.89 -7.05 8.63
C ASP A 69 -12.11 -7.42 9.90
N ARG A 70 -12.64 -8.32 10.73
CA ARG A 70 -11.96 -8.84 11.94
C ARG A 70 -10.76 -9.70 11.59
N GLU A 71 -10.90 -10.61 10.63
CA GLU A 71 -9.80 -11.45 10.14
C GLU A 71 -8.69 -10.58 9.52
N GLN A 72 -9.09 -9.60 8.71
CA GLN A 72 -8.13 -8.65 8.11
C GLN A 72 -7.43 -7.80 9.19
N ALA A 73 -8.13 -7.38 10.23
CA ALA A 73 -7.56 -6.64 11.35
C ALA A 73 -6.50 -7.47 12.09
N ASP A 74 -6.75 -8.76 12.29
CA ASP A 74 -5.78 -9.67 12.90
C ASP A 74 -4.52 -9.85 12.04
N LEU A 75 -4.68 -9.92 10.72
CA LEU A 75 -3.54 -9.98 9.79
C LEU A 75 -2.71 -8.69 9.86
N VAL A 76 -3.37 -7.54 9.80
CA VAL A 76 -2.71 -6.22 9.87
C VAL A 76 -2.01 -6.04 11.21
N ARG A 77 -2.68 -6.37 12.32
CA ARG A 77 -2.12 -6.25 13.67
C ARG A 77 -0.90 -7.17 13.85
N ARG A 78 -0.97 -8.42 13.38
CA ARG A 78 0.17 -9.35 13.39
C ARG A 78 1.35 -8.85 12.57
N PHE A 79 1.11 -8.26 11.42
CA PHE A 79 2.17 -7.67 10.59
C PHE A 79 2.95 -6.60 11.36
N TYR A 80 2.25 -5.66 12.04
CA TYR A 80 2.92 -4.63 12.82
C TYR A 80 3.59 -5.18 14.08
N LYS A 81 3.02 -6.17 14.74
CA LYS A 81 3.70 -6.90 15.85
C LYS A 81 5.01 -7.55 15.41
N ALA A 82 5.05 -8.08 14.19
CA ALA A 82 6.26 -8.71 13.63
C ALA A 82 7.42 -7.72 13.40
N LEU A 83 7.18 -6.39 13.42
CA LEU A 83 8.26 -5.39 13.38
C LEU A 83 9.23 -5.51 14.56
N THR A 84 8.83 -6.15 15.67
CA THR A 84 9.71 -6.50 16.78
C THR A 84 10.94 -7.27 16.32
N PHE A 85 10.81 -8.18 15.34
CA PHE A 85 11.94 -8.93 14.79
C PHE A 85 12.99 -8.04 14.12
N LYS A 86 12.55 -6.94 13.48
CA LYS A 86 13.49 -5.96 12.89
C LYS A 86 14.31 -5.27 13.97
N LEU A 87 13.71 -4.94 15.13
CA LEU A 87 14.44 -4.36 16.25
C LEU A 87 15.45 -5.34 16.85
N ILE A 88 15.06 -6.61 17.02
CA ILE A 88 15.94 -7.67 17.55
C ILE A 88 17.16 -7.89 16.64
N THR A 89 16.99 -7.76 15.32
CA THR A 89 18.07 -7.88 14.33
C THR A 89 18.90 -6.60 14.15
N GLY A 90 18.71 -5.59 15.00
CA GLY A 90 19.49 -4.35 15.00
C GLY A 90 19.04 -3.31 13.95
N ASN A 91 17.94 -3.53 13.27
CA ASN A 91 17.41 -2.57 12.32
C ASN A 91 16.64 -1.45 13.04
N LYS A 92 16.81 -0.21 12.58
CA LYS A 92 16.03 0.93 13.08
C LYS A 92 14.65 0.95 12.42
N LEU A 93 13.61 1.17 13.20
CA LEU A 93 12.27 1.46 12.71
C LEU A 93 12.10 2.98 12.52
N SER A 94 11.23 3.37 11.59
CA SER A 94 10.75 4.75 11.51
C SER A 94 9.89 5.09 12.73
N ASP A 95 9.70 6.38 13.03
CA ASP A 95 8.80 6.81 14.11
C ASP A 95 7.38 6.31 13.91
N PHE A 96 6.92 6.26 12.65
CA PHE A 96 5.62 5.70 12.30
C PHE A 96 5.55 4.19 12.60
N ASP A 97 6.56 3.42 12.21
CA ASP A 97 6.60 1.97 12.48
C ASP A 97 6.69 1.67 13.97
N ASN A 98 7.44 2.49 14.75
CA ASN A 98 7.50 2.39 16.20
C ASN A 98 6.12 2.63 16.83
N THR A 99 5.40 3.66 16.35
CA THR A 99 4.04 3.96 16.83
C THR A 99 3.08 2.83 16.46
N ALA A 100 3.13 2.31 15.22
CA ALA A 100 2.29 1.21 14.77
C ALA A 100 2.56 -0.08 15.57
N LEU A 101 3.83 -0.39 15.85
CA LEU A 101 4.23 -1.50 16.71
C LEU A 101 3.66 -1.34 18.12
N ALA A 102 3.81 -0.16 18.74
CA ALA A 102 3.25 0.12 20.06
C ALA A 102 1.74 -0.09 20.08
N LEU A 103 1.01 0.49 19.12
CA LEU A 103 -0.45 0.36 19.00
C LEU A 103 -0.92 -1.07 18.70
N SER A 104 -0.09 -1.89 18.09
CA SER A 104 -0.42 -3.30 17.86
C SER A 104 -0.40 -4.16 19.15
N ASN A 105 0.23 -3.66 20.22
CA ASN A 105 0.42 -4.38 21.49
C ASN A 105 -0.46 -3.87 22.64
N VAL A 106 -1.24 -2.81 22.45
CA VAL A 106 -2.16 -2.31 23.49
C VAL A 106 -3.53 -2.98 23.39
N ASP A 107 -4.24 -3.03 24.52
CA ASP A 107 -5.59 -3.60 24.59
C ASP A 107 -6.68 -2.51 24.51
N THR A 108 -6.31 -1.25 24.73
CA THR A 108 -7.25 -0.13 24.69
C THR A 108 -6.68 1.06 23.94
N ILE A 109 -7.55 1.78 23.24
CA ILE A 109 -7.26 3.01 22.50
C ILE A 109 -7.97 4.17 23.22
N THR A 110 -7.22 5.20 23.59
CA THR A 110 -7.71 6.27 24.47
C THR A 110 -7.57 7.67 23.89
N THR A 111 -6.84 7.84 22.79
CA THR A 111 -6.58 9.15 22.20
C THR A 111 -6.98 9.23 20.73
N LYS A 112 -7.39 10.43 20.29
CA LYS A 112 -7.69 10.71 18.88
C LYS A 112 -6.46 10.53 17.98
N TYR A 113 -5.26 10.70 18.52
CA TYR A 113 -4.02 10.46 17.78
C TYR A 113 -3.84 8.97 17.47
N GLU A 114 -3.98 8.10 18.47
CA GLU A 114 -3.92 6.64 18.29
C GLU A 114 -4.96 6.16 17.26
N LEU A 115 -6.20 6.65 17.37
CA LEU A 115 -7.27 6.34 16.44
C LEU A 115 -6.91 6.76 15.00
N ALA A 116 -6.35 7.97 14.83
CA ALA A 116 -5.96 8.48 13.52
C ALA A 116 -4.80 7.67 12.89
N VAL A 117 -3.85 7.21 13.71
CA VAL A 117 -2.77 6.32 13.25
C VAL A 117 -3.38 5.00 12.80
N ILE A 118 -4.18 4.31 13.65
CA ILE A 118 -4.78 3.02 13.34
C ILE A 118 -5.64 3.11 12.07
N ALA A 119 -6.37 4.20 11.86
CA ALA A 119 -7.16 4.43 10.65
C ALA A 119 -6.35 4.35 9.34
N SER A 120 -5.05 4.63 9.39
CA SER A 120 -4.16 4.59 8.22
C SER A 120 -3.49 3.22 8.01
N LEU A 121 -3.39 2.39 9.06
CA LEU A 121 -2.58 1.17 9.05
C LEU A 121 -3.06 0.11 8.06
N PRO A 122 -4.38 -0.17 7.87
CA PRO A 122 -4.83 -1.13 6.87
C PRO A 122 -4.40 -0.74 5.44
N SER A 123 -4.47 0.55 5.09
CA SER A 123 -4.03 1.04 3.78
C SER A 123 -2.52 0.95 3.60
N CYS A 124 -1.74 1.27 4.66
CA CYS A 124 -0.29 1.14 4.64
C CYS A 124 0.14 -0.33 4.47
N TYR A 125 -0.53 -1.25 5.18
CA TYR A 125 -0.33 -2.69 5.06
C TYR A 125 -0.61 -3.19 3.65
N ALA A 126 -1.77 -2.84 3.07
CA ALA A 126 -2.15 -3.24 1.71
C ALA A 126 -1.13 -2.77 0.67
N ARG A 127 -0.69 -1.50 0.73
CA ARG A 127 0.34 -0.95 -0.16
C ARG A 127 1.69 -1.62 0.03
N GLY A 128 2.08 -1.89 1.29
CA GLY A 128 3.32 -2.58 1.61
C GLY A 128 3.33 -4.01 1.07
N ASN A 129 2.24 -4.75 1.25
CA ASN A 129 2.11 -6.11 0.73
C ASN A 129 2.12 -6.16 -0.80
N ALA A 130 1.36 -5.28 -1.46
CA ALA A 130 1.38 -5.21 -2.92
C ALA A 130 2.78 -4.93 -3.45
N ARG A 131 3.51 -3.99 -2.82
CA ARG A 131 4.90 -3.69 -3.17
C ARG A 131 5.82 -4.90 -2.97
N ASN A 132 5.75 -5.55 -1.82
CA ASN A 132 6.58 -6.72 -1.50
C ASN A 132 6.29 -7.88 -2.47
N THR A 133 5.02 -8.08 -2.83
CA THR A 133 4.63 -9.12 -3.81
C THR A 133 5.27 -8.86 -5.17
N ILE A 134 5.25 -7.61 -5.65
CA ILE A 134 5.88 -7.23 -6.92
C ILE A 134 7.40 -7.39 -6.83
N GLU A 135 8.03 -6.89 -5.76
CA GLU A 135 9.48 -7.01 -5.56
C GLU A 135 9.92 -8.48 -5.48
N ASN A 136 9.17 -9.32 -4.79
CA ASN A 136 9.42 -10.76 -4.74
C ASN A 136 9.22 -11.42 -6.11
N ARG A 137 8.15 -11.09 -6.83
CA ARG A 137 7.90 -11.62 -8.18
C ARG A 137 9.04 -11.28 -9.14
N VAL A 138 9.59 -10.06 -9.05
CA VAL A 138 10.76 -9.65 -9.85
C VAL A 138 12.03 -10.35 -9.40
N LYS A 139 12.29 -10.39 -8.08
CA LYS A 139 13.50 -10.98 -7.50
C LYS A 139 13.63 -12.46 -7.77
N PHE A 140 12.52 -13.19 -7.74
CA PHE A 140 12.47 -14.63 -7.92
C PHE A 140 12.00 -15.03 -9.32
N ALA A 141 11.92 -14.09 -10.26
CA ALA A 141 11.61 -14.38 -11.65
C ALA A 141 12.63 -15.39 -12.22
N ALA A 142 12.13 -16.54 -12.67
CA ALA A 142 12.96 -17.70 -13.04
C ALA A 142 13.42 -17.68 -14.50
N GLY A 143 12.79 -16.85 -15.35
CA GLY A 143 13.04 -16.80 -16.79
C GLY A 143 14.39 -16.18 -17.20
N GLY A 144 15.14 -15.62 -16.26
CA GLY A 144 16.45 -15.01 -16.53
C GLY A 144 16.37 -13.73 -17.39
N TYR A 145 17.48 -13.40 -18.02
CA TYR A 145 17.58 -12.23 -18.90
C TYR A 145 17.17 -12.54 -20.33
N ILE A 146 16.63 -11.53 -21.02
CA ILE A 146 16.22 -11.62 -22.44
C ILE A 146 17.36 -11.09 -23.31
N GLY A 147 17.77 -11.86 -24.33
CA GLY A 147 18.70 -11.45 -25.38
C GLY A 147 20.00 -10.79 -24.90
N GLN A 148 20.62 -9.99 -25.77
CA GLN A 148 21.90 -9.29 -25.50
C GLN A 148 21.73 -7.77 -25.64
N TYR A 149 22.70 -7.03 -25.11
CA TYR A 149 22.79 -5.58 -25.26
C TYR A 149 22.65 -5.15 -26.74
N GLY A 150 21.74 -4.25 -27.01
CA GLY A 150 21.49 -3.73 -28.36
C GLY A 150 20.42 -4.47 -29.16
N ASP A 151 20.03 -5.67 -28.75
CA ASP A 151 18.99 -6.42 -29.43
C ASP A 151 17.65 -5.68 -29.42
N LYS A 152 16.97 -5.72 -30.57
CA LYS A 152 15.59 -5.23 -30.68
C LYS A 152 14.64 -6.39 -30.36
N VAL A 153 13.76 -6.15 -29.38
CA VAL A 153 12.82 -7.18 -28.93
C VAL A 153 11.38 -6.71 -29.07
N LYS A 154 10.49 -7.67 -29.30
CA LYS A 154 9.05 -7.51 -29.24
C LYS A 154 8.50 -8.54 -28.26
N LEU A 155 7.86 -8.07 -27.21
CA LEU A 155 7.50 -8.88 -26.04
C LEU A 155 6.06 -8.61 -25.63
N GLU A 156 5.34 -9.67 -25.27
CA GLU A 156 4.08 -9.55 -24.54
C GLU A 156 4.38 -9.56 -23.04
N VAL A 157 3.91 -8.54 -22.32
CA VAL A 157 4.21 -8.33 -20.91
C VAL A 157 2.98 -7.98 -20.12
N GLU A 158 2.94 -8.44 -18.88
CA GLU A 158 2.02 -7.96 -17.84
C GLU A 158 2.67 -6.82 -17.07
N VAL A 159 2.00 -5.68 -16.98
CA VAL A 159 2.48 -4.51 -16.22
C VAL A 159 2.27 -4.74 -14.73
N LEU A 160 3.35 -4.89 -13.97
CA LEU A 160 3.31 -5.11 -12.53
C LEU A 160 3.23 -3.80 -11.72
N ARG A 161 3.93 -2.78 -12.20
CA ARG A 161 4.04 -1.50 -11.52
C ARG A 161 4.36 -0.38 -12.51
N SER A 162 3.78 0.79 -12.27
CA SER A 162 4.17 2.04 -12.92
C SER A 162 4.25 3.15 -11.88
N PHE A 163 5.23 4.05 -12.00
CA PHE A 163 5.29 5.26 -11.19
C PHE A 163 5.92 6.43 -11.97
N PHE A 164 5.40 7.62 -11.74
CA PHE A 164 5.91 8.83 -12.33
C PHE A 164 7.03 9.44 -11.48
N SER A 165 8.16 9.75 -12.10
CA SER A 165 9.26 10.48 -11.48
C SER A 165 9.19 11.94 -11.88
N GLN A 166 8.92 12.83 -10.92
CA GLN A 166 8.92 14.28 -11.16
C GLN A 166 10.32 14.78 -11.57
N GLN A 167 11.38 14.23 -10.99
CA GLN A 167 12.76 14.61 -11.27
C GLN A 167 13.14 14.41 -12.76
N TRP A 168 12.64 13.32 -13.37
CA TRP A 168 12.99 12.93 -14.74
C TRP A 168 11.82 13.13 -15.73
N ALA A 169 10.69 13.65 -15.25
CA ALA A 169 9.45 13.83 -16.02
C ALA A 169 9.12 12.61 -16.89
N THR A 170 9.20 11.42 -16.29
CA THR A 170 9.01 10.15 -16.99
C THR A 170 8.39 9.08 -16.09
N ASN A 171 7.66 8.16 -16.69
CA ASN A 171 7.14 6.99 -16.00
C ASN A 171 8.18 5.87 -16.03
N TYR A 172 8.35 5.17 -14.91
CA TYR A 172 9.12 3.94 -14.81
C TYR A 172 8.15 2.77 -14.67
N VAL A 173 8.34 1.77 -15.51
CA VAL A 173 7.46 0.61 -15.61
C VAL A 173 8.26 -0.65 -15.31
N THR A 174 7.72 -1.49 -14.42
CA THR A 174 8.17 -2.85 -14.18
C THR A 174 7.11 -3.80 -14.74
N ALA A 175 7.52 -4.75 -15.52
CA ALA A 175 6.65 -5.71 -16.19
C ALA A 175 7.27 -7.12 -16.16
N ILE A 176 6.49 -8.13 -16.54
CA ILE A 176 6.95 -9.51 -16.59
C ILE A 176 6.38 -10.19 -17.84
N THR A 177 7.15 -11.06 -18.50
CA THR A 177 6.68 -11.89 -19.61
C THR A 177 5.97 -13.15 -19.11
N ALA A 178 5.30 -13.88 -20.02
CA ALA A 178 4.71 -15.18 -19.71
C ALA A 178 5.77 -16.23 -19.30
N ASP A 179 7.01 -16.07 -19.76
CA ASP A 179 8.16 -16.93 -19.43
C ASP A 179 8.85 -16.51 -18.13
N ASP A 180 8.17 -15.72 -17.28
CA ASP A 180 8.66 -15.25 -15.98
C ASP A 180 9.97 -14.45 -16.06
N GLN A 181 10.13 -13.61 -17.10
CA GLN A 181 11.29 -12.74 -17.29
C GLN A 181 10.93 -11.31 -16.89
N ALA A 182 11.62 -10.75 -15.92
CA ALA A 182 11.36 -9.42 -15.43
C ALA A 182 11.97 -8.33 -16.34
N ILE A 183 11.19 -7.29 -16.61
CA ILE A 183 11.54 -6.19 -17.51
C ILE A 183 11.37 -4.88 -16.81
N PHE A 184 12.27 -3.94 -17.07
CA PHE A 184 12.22 -2.57 -16.60
C PHE A 184 12.44 -1.59 -17.77
N PHE A 185 11.60 -0.56 -17.84
CA PHE A 185 11.77 0.50 -18.85
C PHE A 185 11.23 1.84 -18.40
N SER A 186 11.69 2.91 -19.04
CA SER A 186 11.12 4.25 -18.92
C SER A 186 10.19 4.55 -20.09
N PHE A 187 9.10 5.27 -19.80
CA PHE A 187 8.07 5.61 -20.77
C PHE A 187 7.59 7.05 -20.57
N LYS A 188 7.68 7.89 -21.60
CA LYS A 188 7.37 9.33 -21.49
C LYS A 188 5.87 9.64 -21.55
N ASN A 189 5.12 8.81 -22.28
CA ASN A 189 3.66 8.96 -22.44
C ASN A 189 2.94 8.33 -21.24
N ASP A 190 1.60 8.34 -21.27
CA ASP A 190 0.79 7.65 -20.30
C ASP A 190 1.12 6.15 -20.33
N PRO A 191 1.57 5.56 -19.22
CA PRO A 191 1.98 4.19 -19.17
C PRO A 191 0.74 3.27 -19.25
N PRO A 192 0.89 2.04 -19.75
CA PRO A 192 -0.17 1.05 -19.67
C PRO A 192 -0.62 0.82 -18.22
N ALA A 193 -1.89 0.51 -18.04
CA ALA A 193 -2.46 0.29 -16.72
C ALA A 193 -1.78 -0.89 -16.00
N VAL A 194 -1.59 -0.79 -14.69
CA VAL A 194 -1.09 -1.89 -13.86
C VAL A 194 -2.07 -3.07 -13.96
N GLY A 195 -1.54 -4.28 -14.12
CA GLY A 195 -2.30 -5.51 -14.36
C GLY A 195 -2.68 -5.75 -15.82
N SER A 196 -2.49 -4.77 -16.72
CA SER A 196 -2.76 -4.99 -18.16
C SER A 196 -1.67 -5.82 -18.83
N LYS A 197 -2.08 -6.61 -19.84
CA LYS A 197 -1.18 -7.29 -20.77
C LYS A 197 -1.07 -6.46 -22.04
N VAL A 198 0.15 -6.14 -22.42
CA VAL A 198 0.44 -5.30 -23.58
C VAL A 198 1.62 -5.87 -24.36
N THR A 199 1.62 -5.63 -25.66
CA THR A 199 2.79 -5.91 -26.51
C THR A 199 3.66 -4.67 -26.57
N ILE A 200 4.93 -4.81 -26.25
CA ILE A 200 5.93 -3.75 -26.32
C ILE A 200 7.03 -4.09 -27.31
N ALA A 201 7.58 -3.08 -27.96
CA ALA A 201 8.82 -3.20 -28.71
C ALA A 201 9.86 -2.24 -28.12
N GLY A 202 11.10 -2.70 -28.00
CA GLY A 202 12.18 -1.91 -27.42
C GLY A 202 13.55 -2.44 -27.78
N THR A 203 14.58 -1.77 -27.26
CA THR A 203 15.99 -2.20 -27.43
C THR A 203 16.56 -2.52 -26.07
N ILE A 204 17.26 -3.64 -25.93
CA ILE A 204 17.90 -4.04 -24.68
C ILE A 204 19.03 -3.07 -24.34
N LYS A 205 18.94 -2.46 -23.18
CA LYS A 205 19.89 -1.47 -22.68
C LYS A 205 20.92 -2.07 -21.72
N SER A 206 20.46 -2.98 -20.85
CA SER A 206 21.32 -3.63 -19.86
C SER A 206 20.58 -4.74 -19.14
N HIS A 207 21.32 -5.55 -18.40
CA HIS A 207 20.82 -6.56 -17.47
C HIS A 207 21.26 -6.18 -16.07
N ARG A 208 20.31 -6.02 -15.14
CA ARG A 208 20.60 -5.63 -13.77
C ARG A 208 19.48 -6.06 -12.82
N ASP A 209 19.84 -6.48 -11.62
CA ASP A 209 18.91 -6.79 -10.52
C ASP A 209 17.80 -7.77 -10.94
N ASN A 210 18.18 -8.83 -11.67
CA ASN A 210 17.29 -9.83 -12.27
C ASN A 210 16.28 -9.27 -13.28
N GLN A 211 16.55 -8.10 -13.86
CA GLN A 211 15.68 -7.44 -14.83
C GLN A 211 16.42 -7.14 -16.14
N THR A 212 15.76 -7.34 -17.26
CA THR A 212 16.20 -6.82 -18.57
C THR A 212 15.69 -5.39 -18.71
N GLN A 213 16.61 -4.43 -18.79
CA GLN A 213 16.28 -3.01 -18.98
C GLN A 213 16.14 -2.70 -20.48
N LEU A 214 15.03 -2.07 -20.86
CA LEU A 214 14.78 -1.64 -22.22
C LEU A 214 14.81 -0.12 -22.35
N ASN A 215 15.23 0.35 -23.51
CA ASN A 215 15.09 1.73 -23.96
C ASN A 215 14.26 1.83 -25.25
N ARG A 216 13.85 3.06 -25.62
CA ARG A 216 13.06 3.35 -26.84
C ARG A 216 11.80 2.49 -26.94
N VAL A 217 11.18 2.23 -25.80
CA VAL A 217 10.00 1.37 -25.74
C VAL A 217 8.80 2.04 -26.39
N LYS A 218 8.06 1.24 -27.18
CA LYS A 218 6.77 1.58 -27.78
C LYS A 218 5.76 0.51 -27.39
N VAL A 219 4.55 0.90 -27.05
CA VAL A 219 3.40 0.01 -26.92
C VAL A 219 2.80 -0.13 -28.33
N LEU A 220 2.49 -1.37 -28.73
CA LEU A 220 2.00 -1.73 -30.07
C LEU A 220 0.50 -1.97 -30.07
#